data_7da5d4f3c0b811a304bb45b1959e437d
#
_entry.id   7da5d4f3c0b811a304bb45b1959e437d
#
_cell.length_a   1.000
_cell.length_b   1.000
_cell.length_c   1.000
_cell.angle_alpha   90.00
_cell.angle_beta   90.00
_cell.angle_gamma   90.00
#
_symmetry.space_group_name_H-M   'P 1'
#
loop_
_entity.id
_entity.type
_entity.pdbx_description
1 polymer ?
#
loop_
_entity_poly.entity_id
_entity_poly.type
_entity_poly.pdbx_seq_one_letter_code
_entity_poly.pdbx_strand_id
1 'polypeptide(L)'
;DTSSPPEKPDGEKPDGEAPGDPPQDGNAPAGQGGPDAGGPGGQSQGVDSYDAVNDCTEDTTFDGEDIESSGTDENAILVENGANVTIKDSKILRDSSDSTGDDNSSFYGVGAAVLATDGTASVSGSTITTDAKGGAGLFAYGDGTVYVADSTITTQQDTSGGIHAAGGGTLYAWDLNVTTNGESSAAIRSDRGGGTMVV
;
A
#
# COMPACT_ATOMS: atom_id res chain seq x y z
N ASP A 1 43.03 3.45 -26.67
CA ASP A 1 43.25 3.63 -25.24
C ASP A 1 42.14 2.95 -24.46
N THR A 2 42.47 1.73 -24.02
CA THR A 2 41.63 0.89 -23.19
C THR A 2 41.99 1.15 -21.72
N SER A 3 41.16 1.88 -20.99
CA SER A 3 41.29 2.01 -19.53
C SER A 3 40.29 1.08 -18.86
N SER A 4 40.85 0.08 -18.17
CA SER A 4 40.12 -0.86 -17.29
C SER A 4 39.54 -0.13 -16.07
N PRO A 5 38.38 -0.58 -15.54
CA PRO A 5 37.83 -0.01 -14.32
C PRO A 5 38.68 -0.37 -13.08
N PRO A 6 38.66 0.46 -12.02
CA PRO A 6 39.47 0.25 -10.83
C PRO A 6 38.97 -0.95 -10.00
N GLU A 7 39.94 -1.70 -9.48
CA GLU A 7 39.71 -2.87 -8.61
C GLU A 7 39.15 -2.43 -7.24
N LYS A 8 38.26 -3.30 -6.75
CA LYS A 8 37.61 -3.20 -5.44
C LYS A 8 38.62 -3.47 -4.32
N PRO A 9 38.71 -2.68 -3.26
CA PRO A 9 39.62 -2.99 -2.16
C PRO A 9 39.13 -4.20 -1.35
N ASP A 10 40.03 -5.16 -1.13
CA ASP A 10 39.86 -6.28 -0.22
C ASP A 10 39.83 -5.77 1.23
N GLY A 11 38.64 -5.81 1.85
CA GLY A 11 38.47 -5.61 3.26
C GLY A 11 38.48 -6.93 4.02
N GLU A 12 39.50 -7.15 4.80
CA GLU A 12 39.60 -8.28 5.75
C GLU A 12 38.43 -8.21 6.76
N LYS A 13 37.78 -9.38 6.91
CA LYS A 13 36.72 -9.61 7.89
C LYS A 13 37.37 -9.79 9.27
N PRO A 14 37.00 -9.05 10.31
CA PRO A 14 37.52 -9.35 11.65
C PRO A 14 36.88 -10.64 12.19
N ASP A 15 37.74 -11.57 12.65
CA ASP A 15 37.34 -12.75 13.40
C ASP A 15 36.82 -12.31 14.78
N GLY A 16 35.52 -12.38 14.97
CA GLY A 16 34.84 -12.20 16.25
C GLY A 16 34.28 -13.55 16.72
N GLU A 17 34.85 -14.06 17.81
CA GLU A 17 34.36 -15.24 18.53
C GLU A 17 32.88 -15.05 18.93
N ALA A 18 32.08 -16.09 18.72
CA ALA A 18 30.71 -16.16 19.17
C ALA A 18 30.65 -16.25 20.71
N PRO A 19 29.79 -15.46 21.40
CA PRO A 19 29.56 -15.63 22.84
C PRO A 19 28.85 -16.97 23.12
N GLY A 20 29.37 -17.64 24.18
CA GLY A 20 28.96 -18.98 24.61
C GLY A 20 27.50 -19.07 25.07
N ASP A 21 27.00 -20.29 25.12
CA ASP A 21 25.68 -20.70 25.53
C ASP A 21 25.28 -20.19 26.93
N PRO A 22 24.01 -19.79 27.14
CA PRO A 22 23.51 -19.46 28.47
C PRO A 22 23.32 -20.71 29.34
N PRO A 23 23.51 -20.61 30.68
CA PRO A 23 23.38 -21.74 31.58
C PRO A 23 21.92 -22.21 31.68
N GLN A 24 21.73 -23.53 31.61
CA GLN A 24 20.50 -24.22 31.99
C GLN A 24 20.50 -24.37 33.51
N ASP A 25 19.54 -23.73 34.18
CA ASP A 25 19.06 -24.15 35.49
C ASP A 25 17.64 -23.58 35.74
N GLY A 26 16.64 -24.42 35.81
CA GLY A 26 16.03 -24.86 37.02
C GLY A 26 14.76 -24.12 37.37
N ASN A 27 13.61 -24.72 37.07
CA ASN A 27 12.38 -24.70 37.89
C ASN A 27 11.75 -23.34 38.19
N ALA A 28 10.75 -22.94 37.41
CA ALA A 28 9.81 -21.89 37.81
C ALA A 28 8.41 -22.47 38.05
N PRO A 29 7.71 -22.04 39.13
CA PRO A 29 6.37 -22.51 39.44
C PRO A 29 5.31 -21.89 38.54
N ALA A 30 4.24 -22.65 38.30
CA ALA A 30 3.05 -22.20 37.58
C ALA A 30 2.42 -20.96 38.25
N GLY A 31 2.39 -19.84 37.56
CA GLY A 31 1.77 -18.59 37.97
C GLY A 31 0.85 -18.07 36.86
N GLN A 32 -0.37 -17.82 37.30
CA GLN A 32 -1.56 -17.36 36.62
C GLN A 32 -1.36 -16.22 35.61
N GLY A 33 -2.18 -16.27 34.54
CA GLY A 33 -2.50 -15.32 33.52
C GLY A 33 -2.13 -13.85 33.73
N GLY A 34 -1.17 -13.39 32.91
CA GLY A 34 -0.99 -11.98 32.63
C GLY A 34 -1.54 -11.67 31.22
N PRO A 35 -1.92 -10.42 30.96
CA PRO A 35 -2.47 -10.05 29.66
C PRO A 35 -1.46 -10.29 28.55
N ASP A 36 -1.94 -10.89 27.48
CA ASP A 36 -1.21 -11.24 26.27
C ASP A 36 -0.49 -9.99 25.71
N ALA A 37 0.81 -9.93 25.92
CA ALA A 37 1.66 -8.98 25.22
C ALA A 37 1.91 -9.55 23.83
N GLY A 38 1.08 -9.14 22.86
CA GLY A 38 1.24 -9.47 21.46
C GLY A 38 2.64 -9.08 20.98
N GLY A 39 3.51 -10.08 20.77
CA GLY A 39 4.80 -9.87 20.11
C GLY A 39 4.61 -9.41 18.67
N PRO A 40 5.67 -8.82 18.03
CA PRO A 40 5.60 -8.39 16.63
C PRO A 40 5.56 -9.61 15.70
N GLY A 41 4.37 -10.10 15.41
CA GLY A 41 4.15 -11.32 14.62
C GLY A 41 2.70 -11.75 14.56
N GLY A 42 1.77 -10.97 15.15
CA GLY A 42 0.36 -11.20 14.96
C GLY A 42 0.04 -11.15 13.46
N GLN A 43 -0.38 -12.27 12.89
CA GLN A 43 -0.98 -12.27 11.56
C GLN A 43 -2.25 -11.45 11.68
N SER A 44 -2.25 -10.23 11.18
CA SER A 44 -3.49 -9.50 10.98
C SER A 44 -4.31 -10.37 10.02
N GLN A 45 -5.49 -10.78 10.46
CA GLN A 45 -6.44 -11.44 9.59
C GLN A 45 -6.78 -10.42 8.50
N GLY A 46 -6.79 -10.86 7.24
CA GLY A 46 -7.14 -10.00 6.11
C GLY A 46 -8.52 -9.37 6.27
N VAL A 47 -8.79 -8.39 5.45
CA VAL A 47 -10.10 -7.75 5.38
C VAL A 47 -11.07 -8.72 4.68
N ASP A 48 -12.21 -8.99 5.31
CA ASP A 48 -13.21 -9.92 4.77
C ASP A 48 -13.98 -9.30 3.59
N SER A 49 -14.14 -7.98 3.58
CA SER A 49 -14.83 -7.22 2.53
C SER A 49 -14.40 -5.76 2.55
N TYR A 50 -14.60 -5.09 1.42
CA TYR A 50 -14.36 -3.65 1.26
C TYR A 50 -15.68 -2.94 1.00
N ASP A 51 -15.78 -1.70 1.49
CA ASP A 51 -16.84 -0.77 1.09
C ASP A 51 -16.34 0.11 -0.06
N ALA A 52 -17.11 0.23 -1.13
CA ALA A 52 -16.74 1.04 -2.28
C ALA A 52 -17.95 1.72 -2.92
N VAL A 53 -17.76 2.95 -3.41
CA VAL A 53 -18.79 3.64 -4.22
C VAL A 53 -18.98 2.91 -5.54
N ASN A 54 -17.87 2.53 -6.19
CA ASN A 54 -17.87 1.78 -7.43
C ASN A 54 -17.13 0.46 -7.20
N ASP A 55 -17.88 -0.60 -6.97
CA ASP A 55 -17.37 -1.96 -6.89
C ASP A 55 -17.40 -2.57 -8.31
N CYS A 56 -16.21 -2.66 -8.91
CA CYS A 56 -16.03 -3.09 -10.28
C CYS A 56 -15.65 -4.57 -10.32
N THR A 57 -16.65 -5.43 -10.45
CA THR A 57 -16.52 -6.89 -10.62
C THR A 57 -16.51 -7.33 -12.08
N GLU A 58 -16.69 -6.39 -13.02
CA GLU A 58 -16.69 -6.56 -14.46
C GLU A 58 -15.90 -5.43 -15.13
N ASP A 59 -15.49 -5.63 -16.37
CA ASP A 59 -14.76 -4.62 -17.15
C ASP A 59 -15.57 -3.32 -17.24
N THR A 60 -14.95 -2.24 -16.77
CA THR A 60 -15.61 -0.93 -16.62
C THR A 60 -14.68 0.18 -17.12
N THR A 61 -15.26 1.22 -17.71
CA THR A 61 -14.51 2.42 -18.13
C THR A 61 -15.12 3.67 -17.53
N PHE A 62 -14.27 4.46 -16.90
CA PHE A 62 -14.54 5.84 -16.47
C PHE A 62 -13.75 6.76 -17.39
N ASP A 63 -14.41 7.59 -18.18
CA ASP A 63 -13.78 8.52 -19.13
C ASP A 63 -14.37 9.91 -18.94
N GLY A 64 -13.57 10.85 -18.42
CA GLY A 64 -14.02 12.19 -18.15
C GLY A 64 -14.99 12.31 -16.96
N GLU A 65 -14.95 11.36 -16.03
CA GLU A 65 -15.88 11.28 -14.90
C GLU A 65 -15.35 12.02 -13.67
N ASP A 66 -16.27 12.59 -12.90
CA ASP A 66 -16.02 13.09 -11.54
C ASP A 66 -16.58 12.06 -10.55
N ILE A 67 -15.69 11.42 -9.79
CA ILE A 67 -16.02 10.35 -8.86
C ILE A 67 -15.70 10.81 -7.45
N GLU A 68 -16.68 10.76 -6.56
CA GLU A 68 -16.54 11.15 -5.17
C GLU A 68 -16.86 9.98 -4.23
N SER A 69 -16.09 9.87 -3.14
CA SER A 69 -16.31 8.94 -2.05
C SER A 69 -16.15 9.65 -0.72
N SER A 70 -17.14 9.55 0.16
CA SER A 70 -17.16 10.22 1.45
C SER A 70 -17.48 9.31 2.65
N GLY A 71 -17.69 8.03 2.40
CA GLY A 71 -17.96 7.07 3.46
C GLY A 71 -16.72 6.77 4.32
N THR A 72 -16.95 6.32 5.54
CA THR A 72 -15.89 5.88 6.46
C THR A 72 -15.18 4.66 5.87
N ASP A 73 -13.86 4.72 5.75
CA ASP A 73 -13.02 3.62 5.27
C ASP A 73 -13.45 3.04 3.89
N GLU A 74 -14.12 3.86 3.09
CA GLU A 74 -14.67 3.51 1.78
C GLU A 74 -13.65 3.75 0.66
N ASN A 75 -13.62 2.91 -0.35
CA ASN A 75 -12.89 3.14 -1.60
C ASN A 75 -13.76 3.89 -2.61
N ALA A 76 -13.20 4.79 -3.40
CA ALA A 76 -13.96 5.41 -4.50
C ALA A 76 -14.17 4.39 -5.65
N ILE A 77 -13.14 3.61 -5.96
CA ILE A 77 -13.18 2.53 -6.95
C ILE A 77 -12.46 1.32 -6.38
N LEU A 78 -13.15 0.19 -6.37
CA LEU A 78 -12.60 -1.14 -6.07
C LEU A 78 -12.60 -1.98 -7.36
N VAL A 79 -11.47 -2.62 -7.66
CA VAL A 79 -11.32 -3.53 -8.79
C VAL A 79 -11.09 -4.93 -8.27
N GLU A 80 -12.01 -5.83 -8.54
CA GLU A 80 -11.94 -7.21 -8.08
C GLU A 80 -12.53 -8.19 -9.11
N ASN A 81 -12.50 -9.49 -8.80
CA ASN A 81 -13.05 -10.55 -9.65
C ASN A 81 -12.44 -10.59 -11.07
N GLY A 82 -11.16 -10.23 -11.21
CA GLY A 82 -10.45 -10.25 -12.49
C GLY A 82 -10.85 -9.15 -13.48
N ALA A 83 -11.61 -8.14 -13.05
CA ALA A 83 -12.07 -7.06 -13.92
C ALA A 83 -10.91 -6.22 -14.47
N ASN A 84 -11.09 -5.68 -15.67
CA ASN A 84 -10.22 -4.66 -16.25
C ASN A 84 -10.92 -3.31 -16.21
N VAL A 85 -10.45 -2.41 -15.37
CA VAL A 85 -11.04 -1.09 -15.18
C VAL A 85 -10.12 -0.03 -15.76
N THR A 86 -10.66 0.77 -16.66
CA THR A 86 -9.96 1.90 -17.27
C THR A 86 -10.48 3.20 -16.68
N ILE A 87 -9.58 4.05 -16.18
CA ILE A 87 -9.88 5.37 -15.62
C ILE A 87 -9.07 6.38 -16.42
N LYS A 88 -9.76 7.21 -17.18
CA LYS A 88 -9.13 8.11 -18.13
C LYS A 88 -9.71 9.52 -17.99
N ASP A 89 -8.82 10.52 -18.02
CA ASP A 89 -9.19 11.94 -18.02
C ASP A 89 -10.23 12.30 -16.92
N SER A 90 -10.19 11.59 -15.80
CA SER A 90 -11.18 11.63 -14.73
C SER A 90 -10.63 12.30 -13.47
N LYS A 91 -11.55 12.73 -12.60
CA LYS A 91 -11.21 13.26 -11.27
C LYS A 91 -11.79 12.34 -10.22
N ILE A 92 -10.96 11.95 -9.26
CA ILE A 92 -11.35 11.12 -8.15
C ILE A 92 -11.07 11.88 -6.86
N LEU A 93 -12.11 12.10 -6.06
CA LEU A 93 -12.02 12.70 -4.75
C LEU A 93 -12.45 11.72 -3.67
N ARG A 94 -11.53 11.43 -2.77
CA ARG A 94 -11.80 10.69 -1.55
C ARG A 94 -11.74 11.67 -0.38
N ASP A 95 -12.88 12.00 0.24
CA ASP A 95 -12.98 12.96 1.34
C ASP A 95 -13.80 12.36 2.48
N SER A 96 -13.16 12.10 3.64
CA SER A 96 -13.83 11.53 4.81
C SER A 96 -13.19 12.02 6.10
N SER A 97 -14.00 12.60 6.96
CA SER A 97 -13.57 13.13 8.25
C SER A 97 -13.46 12.06 9.36
N ASP A 98 -13.99 10.87 9.15
CA ASP A 98 -14.14 9.81 10.16
C ASP A 98 -13.48 8.47 9.78
N SER A 99 -12.73 8.45 8.67
CA SER A 99 -11.92 7.29 8.30
C SER A 99 -10.82 7.01 9.32
N THR A 100 -10.55 5.74 9.59
CA THR A 100 -9.70 5.27 10.69
C THR A 100 -8.21 5.42 10.41
N GLY A 101 -7.77 5.10 9.18
CA GLY A 101 -6.36 5.16 8.79
C GLY A 101 -5.47 4.21 9.59
N ASP A 102 -6.00 3.04 9.93
CA ASP A 102 -5.34 2.00 10.72
C ASP A 102 -4.48 1.04 9.84
N ASP A 103 -4.08 -0.08 10.43
CA ASP A 103 -3.31 -1.12 9.75
C ASP A 103 -4.02 -1.69 8.52
N ASN A 104 -5.36 -1.72 8.50
CA ASN A 104 -6.13 -2.18 7.34
C ASN A 104 -5.96 -1.26 6.15
N SER A 105 -5.86 0.04 6.38
CA SER A 105 -5.56 1.01 5.30
C SER A 105 -4.15 0.80 4.74
N SER A 106 -3.15 0.59 5.61
CA SER A 106 -1.75 0.44 5.19
C SER A 106 -1.46 -0.90 4.53
N PHE A 107 -2.10 -1.98 5.01
CA PHE A 107 -1.74 -3.34 4.60
C PHE A 107 -2.68 -3.92 3.55
N TYR A 108 -3.91 -3.46 3.49
CA TYR A 108 -4.95 -4.03 2.63
C TYR A 108 -5.63 -3.00 1.72
N GLY A 109 -5.33 -1.71 1.85
CA GLY A 109 -5.86 -0.66 0.99
C GLY A 109 -7.28 -0.19 1.33
N VAL A 110 -7.75 -0.49 2.54
CA VAL A 110 -9.04 0.05 3.02
C VAL A 110 -9.00 1.58 3.01
N GLY A 111 -10.00 2.22 2.40
CA GLY A 111 -10.11 3.68 2.32
C GLY A 111 -9.27 4.33 1.22
N ALA A 112 -8.50 3.58 0.44
CA ALA A 112 -7.79 4.12 -0.73
C ALA A 112 -8.78 4.66 -1.79
N ALA A 113 -8.39 5.68 -2.54
CA ALA A 113 -9.24 6.19 -3.61
C ALA A 113 -9.47 5.13 -4.68
N VAL A 114 -8.41 4.48 -5.18
CA VAL A 114 -8.51 3.35 -6.10
C VAL A 114 -7.76 2.16 -5.53
N LEU A 115 -8.44 1.05 -5.37
CA LEU A 115 -7.89 -0.21 -4.89
C LEU A 115 -8.13 -1.31 -5.93
N ALA A 116 -7.07 -2.01 -6.30
CA ALA A 116 -7.16 -3.25 -7.08
C ALA A 116 -6.72 -4.42 -6.20
N THR A 117 -7.61 -5.40 -5.99
CA THR A 117 -7.33 -6.62 -5.20
C THR A 117 -7.24 -7.87 -6.06
N ASP A 118 -7.98 -7.92 -7.16
CA ASP A 118 -7.94 -8.99 -8.17
C ASP A 118 -8.44 -8.41 -9.50
N GLY A 119 -7.55 -8.24 -10.44
CA GLY A 119 -7.81 -7.58 -11.71
C GLY A 119 -6.87 -6.42 -11.97
N THR A 120 -7.23 -5.56 -12.89
CA THR A 120 -6.34 -4.48 -13.35
C THR A 120 -7.04 -3.14 -13.38
N ALA A 121 -6.46 -2.14 -12.72
CA ALA A 121 -6.81 -0.74 -12.89
C ALA A 121 -5.79 -0.05 -13.79
N SER A 122 -6.23 0.56 -14.88
CA SER A 122 -5.40 1.37 -15.78
C SER A 122 -5.84 2.83 -15.71
N VAL A 123 -4.97 3.66 -15.15
CA VAL A 123 -5.26 5.08 -14.88
C VAL A 123 -4.39 5.97 -15.77
N SER A 124 -5.01 6.92 -16.46
CA SER A 124 -4.28 7.88 -17.28
C SER A 124 -4.94 9.25 -17.29
N GLY A 125 -4.13 10.32 -17.44
CA GLY A 125 -4.62 11.69 -17.60
C GLY A 125 -5.52 12.18 -16.47
N SER A 126 -5.45 11.56 -15.29
CA SER A 126 -6.43 11.73 -14.22
C SER A 126 -5.84 12.47 -13.01
N THR A 127 -6.73 13.06 -12.21
CA THR A 127 -6.39 13.71 -10.96
C THR A 127 -7.05 12.96 -9.80
N ILE A 128 -6.24 12.54 -8.84
CA ILE A 128 -6.68 11.83 -7.64
C ILE A 128 -6.33 12.67 -6.43
N THR A 129 -7.34 13.02 -5.64
CA THR A 129 -7.18 13.79 -4.41
C THR A 129 -7.81 13.01 -3.25
N THR A 130 -7.07 12.89 -2.15
CA THR A 130 -7.60 12.29 -0.93
C THR A 130 -7.44 13.24 0.25
N ASP A 131 -8.51 13.41 1.02
CA ASP A 131 -8.57 14.08 2.30
C ASP A 131 -9.30 13.18 3.30
N ALA A 132 -8.67 12.05 3.59
CA ALA A 132 -9.16 11.02 4.50
C ALA A 132 -7.97 10.29 5.11
N LYS A 133 -8.01 9.96 6.39
CA LYS A 133 -6.99 9.12 7.02
C LYS A 133 -6.98 7.74 6.35
N GLY A 134 -5.80 7.24 6.03
CA GLY A 134 -5.66 5.98 5.29
C GLY A 134 -6.09 6.05 3.82
N GLY A 135 -6.38 7.26 3.32
CA GLY A 135 -6.78 7.52 1.93
C GLY A 135 -5.61 7.50 0.97
N ALA A 136 -4.99 6.34 0.73
CA ALA A 136 -4.00 6.22 -0.32
C ALA A 136 -4.58 6.59 -1.69
N GLY A 137 -3.78 7.16 -2.58
CA GLY A 137 -4.24 7.51 -3.93
C GLY A 137 -4.55 6.27 -4.76
N LEU A 138 -3.56 5.44 -5.01
CA LEU A 138 -3.67 4.18 -5.72
C LEU A 138 -3.06 3.04 -4.90
N PHE A 139 -3.74 1.93 -4.83
CA PHE A 139 -3.31 0.77 -4.05
C PHE A 139 -3.47 -0.52 -4.85
N ALA A 140 -2.39 -1.29 -4.98
CA ALA A 140 -2.40 -2.64 -5.52
C ALA A 140 -2.18 -3.64 -4.38
N TYR A 141 -3.11 -4.56 -4.18
CA TYR A 141 -3.05 -5.59 -3.15
C TYR A 141 -3.29 -6.99 -3.75
N GLY A 142 -2.57 -7.98 -3.24
CA GLY A 142 -2.81 -9.38 -3.63
C GLY A 142 -2.57 -9.63 -5.12
N ASP A 143 -3.59 -10.09 -5.80
CA ASP A 143 -3.58 -10.35 -7.24
C ASP A 143 -3.93 -9.10 -8.08
N GLY A 144 -4.09 -7.94 -7.41
CA GLY A 144 -4.38 -6.68 -8.07
C GLY A 144 -3.18 -6.06 -8.77
N THR A 145 -3.43 -5.47 -9.93
CA THR A 145 -2.45 -4.73 -10.72
C THR A 145 -2.94 -3.32 -11.01
N VAL A 146 -2.08 -2.33 -10.80
CA VAL A 146 -2.36 -0.93 -11.15
C VAL A 146 -1.33 -0.45 -12.16
N TYR A 147 -1.80 0.11 -13.27
CA TYR A 147 -1.00 0.91 -14.21
C TYR A 147 -1.44 2.36 -14.07
N VAL A 148 -0.50 3.28 -13.95
CA VAL A 148 -0.82 4.71 -13.90
C VAL A 148 0.18 5.53 -14.72
N ALA A 149 -0.35 6.46 -15.52
CA ALA A 149 0.46 7.35 -16.33
C ALA A 149 -0.16 8.75 -16.41
N ASP A 150 0.68 9.77 -16.66
CA ASP A 150 0.26 11.16 -16.94
C ASP A 150 -0.77 11.69 -15.93
N SER A 151 -0.61 11.38 -14.65
CA SER A 151 -1.61 11.66 -13.63
C SER A 151 -1.03 12.43 -12.45
N THR A 152 -1.91 13.12 -11.73
CA THR A 152 -1.56 13.86 -10.50
C THR A 152 -2.28 13.26 -9.31
N ILE A 153 -1.54 12.97 -8.24
CA ILE A 153 -2.05 12.41 -7.00
C ILE A 153 -1.68 13.34 -5.85
N THR A 154 -2.67 13.74 -5.05
CA THR A 154 -2.44 14.55 -3.85
C THR A 154 -3.18 13.93 -2.68
N THR A 155 -2.46 13.64 -1.58
CA THR A 155 -3.04 13.15 -0.34
C THR A 155 -2.78 14.13 0.80
N GLN A 156 -3.77 14.36 1.69
CA GLN A 156 -3.74 15.38 2.71
C GLN A 156 -3.56 14.82 4.13
N GLN A 157 -4.18 13.69 4.45
CA GLN A 157 -4.25 13.15 5.80
C GLN A 157 -3.16 12.11 6.08
N ASP A 158 -3.07 11.70 7.35
CA ASP A 158 -2.10 10.71 7.81
C ASP A 158 -2.38 9.32 7.22
N THR A 159 -1.32 8.51 7.13
CA THR A 159 -1.38 7.13 6.61
C THR A 159 -1.92 7.05 5.17
N SER A 160 -1.75 8.12 4.41
CA SER A 160 -2.30 8.30 3.06
C SER A 160 -1.18 8.37 2.04
N GLY A 161 -0.66 7.22 1.64
CA GLY A 161 0.40 7.13 0.61
C GLY A 161 -0.11 7.57 -0.77
N GLY A 162 0.81 7.97 -1.66
CA GLY A 162 0.47 8.30 -3.04
C GLY A 162 0.15 7.06 -3.85
N ILE A 163 1.16 6.28 -4.16
CA ILE A 163 1.05 4.96 -4.81
C ILE A 163 1.59 3.87 -3.88
N HIS A 164 0.87 2.77 -3.77
CA HIS A 164 1.09 1.79 -2.71
C HIS A 164 0.92 0.36 -3.24
N ALA A 165 1.83 -0.55 -2.88
CA ALA A 165 1.71 -1.97 -3.15
C ALA A 165 1.94 -2.78 -1.86
N ALA A 166 1.06 -3.73 -1.56
CA ALA A 166 1.17 -4.63 -0.44
C ALA A 166 0.59 -6.01 -0.76
N GLY A 167 0.89 -6.99 0.07
CA GLY A 167 0.32 -8.34 -0.06
C GLY A 167 0.62 -9.05 -1.38
N GLY A 168 1.66 -8.63 -2.10
CA GLY A 168 2.03 -9.16 -3.42
C GLY A 168 1.51 -8.36 -4.62
N GLY A 169 0.78 -7.27 -4.40
CA GLY A 169 0.23 -6.41 -5.46
C GLY A 169 1.29 -5.86 -6.42
N THR A 170 0.88 -5.51 -7.62
CA THR A 170 1.77 -5.03 -8.68
C THR A 170 1.36 -3.64 -9.15
N LEU A 171 2.31 -2.70 -9.22
CA LEU A 171 2.06 -1.33 -9.63
C LEU A 171 3.14 -0.84 -10.60
N TYR A 172 2.70 -0.28 -11.73
CA TYR A 172 3.57 0.36 -12.72
C TYR A 172 3.15 1.82 -12.86
N ALA A 173 4.12 2.74 -12.82
CA ALA A 173 3.86 4.16 -12.85
C ALA A 173 4.82 4.91 -13.76
N TRP A 174 4.30 5.86 -14.56
CA TRP A 174 5.05 6.74 -15.45
C TRP A 174 4.50 8.16 -15.37
N ASP A 175 5.38 9.13 -15.48
CA ASP A 175 5.01 10.55 -15.61
C ASP A 175 3.98 11.01 -14.57
N LEU A 176 4.25 10.69 -13.30
CA LEU A 176 3.40 11.04 -12.18
C LEU A 176 3.87 12.30 -11.46
N ASN A 177 2.89 13.07 -11.00
CA ASN A 177 3.09 14.11 -10.02
C ASN A 177 2.40 13.70 -8.69
N VAL A 178 3.18 13.36 -7.68
CA VAL A 178 2.65 12.87 -6.41
C VAL A 178 3.04 13.79 -5.28
N THR A 179 2.05 14.27 -4.50
CA THR A 179 2.25 15.07 -3.30
C THR A 179 1.51 14.44 -2.13
N THR A 180 2.21 14.21 -1.03
CA THR A 180 1.63 13.71 0.22
C THR A 180 1.94 14.69 1.35
N ASN A 181 0.94 15.05 2.17
CA ASN A 181 1.06 16.05 3.23
C ASN A 181 0.93 15.48 4.65
N GLY A 182 0.37 14.29 4.82
CA GLY A 182 0.15 13.67 6.12
C GLY A 182 1.37 12.97 6.72
N GLU A 183 1.30 12.63 7.99
CA GLU A 183 2.29 11.77 8.64
C GLU A 183 2.19 10.33 8.11
N SER A 184 3.31 9.63 8.06
CA SER A 184 3.38 8.24 7.54
C SER A 184 2.79 8.07 6.13
N SER A 185 2.90 9.11 5.31
CA SER A 185 2.28 9.21 3.98
C SER A 185 3.35 9.33 2.91
N ALA A 186 4.04 8.24 2.60
CA ALA A 186 5.07 8.23 1.57
C ALA A 186 4.46 8.34 0.16
N ALA A 187 5.10 9.10 -0.73
CA ALA A 187 4.64 9.22 -2.12
C ALA A 187 4.65 7.86 -2.84
N ILE A 188 5.66 7.04 -2.57
CA ILE A 188 5.82 5.68 -3.09
C ILE A 188 6.05 4.77 -1.89
N ARG A 189 5.21 3.74 -1.73
CA ARG A 189 5.29 2.85 -0.57
C ARG A 189 5.04 1.40 -0.97
N SER A 190 5.84 0.49 -0.40
CA SER A 190 5.55 -0.93 -0.33
C SER A 190 5.42 -1.35 1.12
N ASP A 191 4.47 -2.20 1.44
CA ASP A 191 4.15 -2.58 2.81
C ASP A 191 4.08 -4.11 2.99
N ARG A 192 3.44 -4.55 4.06
CA ARG A 192 3.38 -5.94 4.49
C ARG A 192 3.00 -6.90 3.34
N GLY A 193 3.77 -7.97 3.21
CA GLY A 193 3.63 -8.94 2.12
C GLY A 193 4.36 -8.53 0.83
N GLY A 194 4.97 -7.35 0.82
CA GLY A 194 5.70 -6.84 -0.34
C GLY A 194 4.82 -6.57 -1.55
N GLY A 195 5.45 -6.36 -2.67
CA GLY A 195 4.80 -6.12 -3.96
C GLY A 195 5.83 -5.78 -5.02
N THR A 196 5.39 -5.68 -6.26
CA THR A 196 6.22 -5.22 -7.37
C THR A 196 5.85 -3.78 -7.70
N MET A 197 6.84 -2.90 -7.69
CA MET A 197 6.66 -1.52 -8.13
C MET A 197 7.74 -1.15 -9.13
N VAL A 198 7.32 -0.59 -10.26
CA VAL A 198 8.20 -0.01 -11.29
C VAL A 198 7.74 1.43 -11.52
N VAL A 199 8.62 2.38 -11.19
CA VAL A 199 8.31 3.80 -11.19
C VAL A 199 9.42 4.56 -11.94
#